data_2614dd3afc750910aadc2dbf2d11c92e
#
_entry.id   2614dd3afc750910aadc2dbf2d11c92e
#
_cell.length_a   1.000
_cell.length_b   1.000
_cell.length_c   1.000
_cell.angle_alpha   90.00
_cell.angle_beta   90.00
_cell.angle_gamma   90.00
#
_symmetry.space_group_name_H-M   'P 1'
#
loop_
_entity.id
_entity.type
_entity.pdbx_description
1 polymer ?
#
loop_
_entity_poly.entity_id
_entity_poly.type
_entity_poly.pdbx_seq_one_letter_code
_entity_poly.pdbx_strand_id
1 'polypeptide(L)'
;LNEQCLLIKKYAKNQWVTTNYIPNYDEGHIGGSPSLDFQSYTRYMVYGDNEGIGRRGYRVGNPLRIAWANDFFRPIQGTYGVMELQPGQVNWGSINPQPLPGAVRLWMWSVFAGGSDFICTYRYRQPLYGTEQYHYGIVGTDGVTVTPGGREYETFIKEIRELRKHSSSRETKPADYLARRTAILFNHENSWSIERQKQNRTWDTFAHIEKYYRTLKSFGAPVDFISEAKNLSDYPVVIAPTYQLADKELVDKWITYVKNGGNLILTCRTAQKDRYGRLPEAPFGSMITPLTGNEMNFYDLLLPENPGTVVMDGKEYIWNTWGEILNPPADAQVWATYKNEFYEGSPAVTFRKLGKGTITYVGVDSHNGALEKDILKKLYVQLNIPVMDLPYGCLLYTSPSP
;
A
#
# COMPACT_ATOMS: atom_id res chain seq x y z
N LEU A 1 -23.28 -0.53 6.64
CA LEU A 1 -22.91 0.86 6.30
C LEU A 1 -23.83 1.42 5.20
N ASN A 2 -24.02 0.71 4.05
CA ASN A 2 -24.88 1.19 2.96
C ASN A 2 -26.31 1.49 3.42
N GLU A 3 -26.93 0.60 4.18
CA GLU A 3 -28.29 0.80 4.72
C GLU A 3 -28.36 2.05 5.60
N GLN A 4 -27.36 2.25 6.45
CA GLN A 4 -27.26 3.45 7.30
C GLN A 4 -27.15 4.72 6.47
N CYS A 5 -26.28 4.71 5.45
CA CYS A 5 -26.10 5.86 4.54
C CYS A 5 -27.40 6.18 3.80
N LEU A 6 -28.08 5.18 3.26
CA LEU A 6 -29.36 5.35 2.55
C LEU A 6 -30.43 5.88 3.48
N LEU A 7 -30.50 5.39 4.73
CA LEU A 7 -31.42 5.91 5.74
C LEU A 7 -31.14 7.38 6.07
N ILE A 8 -29.87 7.75 6.30
CA ILE A 8 -29.49 9.14 6.56
C ILE A 8 -29.88 10.02 5.38
N LYS A 9 -29.54 9.64 4.15
CA LYS A 9 -29.85 10.40 2.92
C LYS A 9 -31.35 10.55 2.68
N LYS A 10 -32.17 9.67 3.23
CA LYS A 10 -33.64 9.82 3.18
C LYS A 10 -34.12 11.09 3.91
N TYR A 11 -33.45 11.47 4.98
CA TYR A 11 -33.83 12.62 5.82
C TYR A 11 -32.93 13.84 5.61
N ALA A 12 -31.62 13.61 5.42
CA ALA A 12 -30.61 14.64 5.25
C ALA A 12 -30.28 14.84 3.74
N LYS A 13 -31.18 15.54 3.02
CA LYS A 13 -31.13 15.64 1.54
C LYS A 13 -29.94 16.43 0.99
N ASN A 14 -29.44 17.40 1.74
CA ASN A 14 -28.41 18.35 1.29
C ASN A 14 -27.10 18.22 2.07
N GLN A 15 -26.95 17.18 2.86
CA GLN A 15 -25.74 16.91 3.63
C GLN A 15 -24.94 15.78 3.00
N TRP A 16 -23.62 15.91 3.08
CA TRP A 16 -22.72 14.82 2.74
C TRP A 16 -22.75 13.73 3.81
N VAL A 17 -22.66 12.51 3.36
CA VAL A 17 -22.55 11.32 4.23
C VAL A 17 -21.21 10.67 3.98
N THR A 18 -20.40 10.59 5.00
CA THR A 18 -19.12 9.91 5.00
C THR A 18 -18.96 9.04 6.24
N THR A 19 -17.89 8.30 6.34
CA THR A 19 -17.52 7.54 7.53
C THR A 19 -16.04 7.76 7.83
N ASN A 20 -15.63 7.51 9.07
CA ASN A 20 -14.25 7.61 9.50
C ASN A 20 -13.63 6.21 9.59
N TYR A 21 -12.85 5.83 8.58
CA TYR A 21 -12.17 4.54 8.58
C TYR A 21 -10.92 4.58 9.46
N ILE A 22 -10.75 3.53 10.26
CA ILE A 22 -9.52 3.31 11.01
C ILE A 22 -8.46 2.72 10.07
N PRO A 23 -7.19 3.15 10.18
CA PRO A 23 -6.18 2.84 9.17
C PRO A 23 -5.49 1.48 9.31
N ASN A 24 -6.01 0.56 10.08
CA ASN A 24 -5.52 -0.81 10.12
C ASN A 24 -5.87 -1.62 8.85
N TYR A 25 -6.69 -1.03 7.96
CA TYR A 25 -7.14 -1.61 6.67
C TYR A 25 -7.86 -2.96 6.79
N ASP A 26 -8.20 -3.38 8.01
CA ASP A 26 -8.96 -4.61 8.26
C ASP A 26 -10.47 -4.37 8.22
N GLU A 27 -10.91 -3.15 8.45
CA GLU A 27 -12.32 -2.78 8.62
C GLU A 27 -12.93 -2.11 7.39
N GLY A 28 -12.12 -1.53 6.53
CA GLY A 28 -12.58 -0.83 5.32
C GLY A 28 -12.52 -1.74 4.09
N HIS A 29 -13.57 -1.82 3.31
CA HIS A 29 -13.52 -2.54 2.04
C HIS A 29 -12.93 -1.64 0.94
N ILE A 30 -11.95 -2.13 0.17
CA ILE A 30 -11.28 -1.36 -0.91
C ILE A 30 -12.27 -0.90 -2.00
N GLY A 31 -13.41 -1.55 -2.11
CA GLY A 31 -14.51 -1.09 -2.96
C GLY A 31 -15.24 0.13 -2.38
N GLY A 32 -14.97 0.46 -1.11
CA GLY A 32 -15.68 1.50 -0.37
C GLY A 32 -17.17 1.17 -0.19
N SER A 33 -17.91 2.14 0.34
CA SER A 33 -19.35 2.08 0.33
C SER A 33 -19.89 2.98 -0.78
N PRO A 34 -20.60 2.45 -1.79
CA PRO A 34 -21.12 3.25 -2.91
C PRO A 34 -22.14 4.30 -2.47
N SER A 35 -22.71 4.16 -1.28
CA SER A 35 -23.65 5.13 -0.72
C SER A 35 -23.01 6.30 0.01
N LEU A 36 -21.71 6.26 0.26
CA LEU A 36 -20.96 7.41 0.78
C LEU A 36 -20.71 8.44 -0.33
N ASP A 37 -20.72 9.71 0.02
CA ASP A 37 -20.40 10.78 -0.93
C ASP A 37 -18.88 10.88 -1.18
N PHE A 38 -18.08 10.53 -0.18
CA PHE A 38 -16.63 10.39 -0.25
C PHE A 38 -16.11 9.48 0.86
N GLN A 39 -14.87 9.03 0.71
CA GLN A 39 -14.17 8.24 1.73
C GLN A 39 -13.40 9.17 2.67
N SER A 40 -13.29 8.81 3.94
CA SER A 40 -12.41 9.50 4.88
C SER A 40 -11.79 8.56 5.90
N TYR A 41 -10.62 8.92 6.39
CA TYR A 41 -9.85 8.08 7.30
C TYR A 41 -9.26 8.86 8.46
N THR A 42 -8.91 8.16 9.52
CA THR A 42 -8.14 8.65 10.66
C THR A 42 -6.66 8.37 10.48
N ARG A 43 -5.80 9.30 10.89
CA ARG A 43 -4.36 9.05 10.94
C ARG A 43 -3.69 9.70 12.16
N TYR A 44 -3.12 8.83 12.98
CA TYR A 44 -2.21 9.20 14.06
C TYR A 44 -0.81 8.72 13.69
N MET A 45 0.19 9.60 13.86
CA MET A 45 1.54 9.36 13.40
C MET A 45 2.50 9.04 14.53
N VAL A 46 2.23 9.55 15.72
CA VAL A 46 3.11 9.47 16.89
C VAL A 46 2.33 8.92 18.08
N TYR A 47 2.47 7.61 18.29
CA TYR A 47 1.90 6.85 19.42
C TYR A 47 2.63 5.52 19.55
N GLY A 48 2.87 5.05 20.78
CA GLY A 48 3.53 3.75 21.03
C GLY A 48 4.92 3.63 20.38
N ASP A 49 5.26 2.42 19.99
CA ASP A 49 6.56 2.06 19.42
C ASP A 49 6.61 2.33 17.91
N ASN A 50 6.24 3.53 17.50
CA ASN A 50 6.22 3.89 16.10
C ASN A 50 7.61 3.93 15.48
N GLU A 51 7.74 3.23 14.38
CA GLU A 51 8.88 3.30 13.51
C GLU A 51 8.96 4.67 12.82
N GLY A 52 10.04 5.37 13.04
CA GLY A 52 10.37 6.61 12.35
C GLY A 52 11.82 6.56 11.90
N ILE A 53 12.21 7.48 11.04
CA ILE A 53 13.58 7.55 10.49
C ILE A 53 14.51 8.21 11.51
N GLY A 54 15.58 7.51 11.90
CA GLY A 54 16.63 8.00 12.79
C GLY A 54 16.19 8.11 14.26
N ARG A 55 17.12 8.57 15.12
CA ARG A 55 16.97 8.58 16.59
C ARG A 55 15.70 9.28 17.10
N ARG A 56 15.22 10.30 16.41
CA ARG A 56 14.01 11.06 16.77
C ARG A 56 12.81 10.72 15.90
N GLY A 57 12.90 9.73 15.04
CA GLY A 57 11.85 9.35 14.11
C GLY A 57 10.53 9.01 14.78
N TYR A 58 10.58 8.40 15.98
CA TYR A 58 9.38 8.10 16.78
C TYR A 58 8.51 9.33 17.12
N ARG A 59 9.05 10.57 16.99
CA ARG A 59 8.33 11.84 17.18
C ARG A 59 7.81 12.45 15.88
N VAL A 60 8.04 11.80 14.76
CA VAL A 60 7.57 12.21 13.42
C VAL A 60 6.68 11.13 12.80
N GLY A 61 6.97 9.87 13.14
CA GLY A 61 6.30 8.70 12.57
C GLY A 61 6.86 8.27 11.21
N ASN A 62 6.36 7.16 10.71
CA ASN A 62 6.74 6.63 9.41
C ASN A 62 6.06 7.42 8.27
N PRO A 63 6.82 8.09 7.38
CA PRO A 63 6.24 8.93 6.32
C PRO A 63 5.38 8.15 5.33
N LEU A 64 5.62 6.86 5.15
CA LEU A 64 4.83 6.03 4.25
C LEU A 64 3.41 5.77 4.75
N ARG A 65 3.12 5.94 6.03
CA ARG A 65 1.77 5.69 6.58
C ARG A 65 0.71 6.65 6.02
N ILE A 66 1.03 7.94 5.90
CA ILE A 66 0.12 8.91 5.26
C ILE A 66 0.05 8.64 3.76
N ALA A 67 1.18 8.40 3.11
CA ALA A 67 1.23 8.10 1.68
C ALA A 67 0.38 6.85 1.33
N TRP A 68 0.51 5.78 2.11
CA TRP A 68 -0.29 4.56 1.95
C TRP A 68 -1.79 4.85 2.07
N ALA A 69 -2.20 5.59 3.10
CA ALA A 69 -3.60 5.93 3.28
C ALA A 69 -4.14 6.77 2.11
N ASN A 70 -3.39 7.79 1.66
CA ASN A 70 -3.76 8.57 0.50
C ASN A 70 -3.92 7.70 -0.76
N ASP A 71 -2.93 6.84 -1.03
CA ASP A 71 -2.90 5.97 -2.20
C ASP A 71 -3.96 4.84 -2.14
N PHE A 72 -4.44 4.52 -0.92
CA PHE A 72 -5.52 3.57 -0.70
C PHE A 72 -6.91 4.19 -0.89
N PHE A 73 -7.17 5.35 -0.30
CA PHE A 73 -8.51 5.96 -0.31
C PHE A 73 -8.80 6.76 -1.58
N ARG A 74 -7.79 7.44 -2.15
CA ARG A 74 -7.96 8.22 -3.39
C ARG A 74 -8.58 7.44 -4.55
N PRO A 75 -8.16 6.19 -4.89
CA PRO A 75 -8.69 5.50 -6.06
C PRO A 75 -10.12 5.00 -5.91
N ILE A 76 -10.68 4.96 -4.71
CA ILE A 76 -12.03 4.41 -4.48
C ILE A 76 -13.07 5.22 -5.22
N GLN A 77 -13.15 6.53 -4.94
CA GLN A 77 -14.13 7.45 -5.55
C GLN A 77 -13.50 8.73 -6.12
N GLY A 78 -12.17 8.89 -6.02
CA GLY A 78 -11.45 10.07 -6.47
C GLY A 78 -11.45 11.23 -5.47
N THR A 79 -12.47 11.33 -4.63
CA THR A 79 -12.61 12.31 -3.54
C THR A 79 -12.39 11.62 -2.21
N TYR A 80 -11.56 12.18 -1.36
CA TYR A 80 -11.32 11.63 -0.02
C TYR A 80 -10.77 12.70 0.92
N GLY A 81 -10.76 12.41 2.23
CA GLY A 81 -10.22 13.30 3.22
C GLY A 81 -9.72 12.61 4.48
N VAL A 82 -9.09 13.38 5.34
CA VAL A 82 -8.70 12.94 6.67
C VAL A 82 -9.69 13.50 7.68
N MET A 83 -10.38 12.61 8.37
CA MET A 83 -11.37 12.98 9.38
C MET A 83 -10.71 13.29 10.72
N GLU A 84 -9.66 12.56 11.07
CA GLU A 84 -8.89 12.82 12.27
C GLU A 84 -7.40 12.79 11.97
N LEU A 85 -6.77 13.96 11.99
CA LEU A 85 -5.32 14.07 11.98
C LEU A 85 -4.84 14.52 13.36
N GLN A 86 -3.75 13.93 13.82
CA GLN A 86 -3.15 14.18 15.13
C GLN A 86 -2.69 15.64 15.30
N PRO A 87 -3.20 16.41 16.29
CA PRO A 87 -2.79 17.79 16.51
C PRO A 87 -1.62 17.93 17.50
N GLY A 88 -1.24 16.86 18.20
CA GLY A 88 -0.24 16.87 19.25
C GLY A 88 -0.12 15.52 19.93
N GLN A 89 0.17 15.49 21.23
CA GLN A 89 0.17 14.25 21.97
C GLN A 89 -1.22 13.58 21.99
N VAL A 90 -1.23 12.28 21.85
CA VAL A 90 -2.38 11.43 22.19
C VAL A 90 -2.25 10.93 23.63
N ASN A 91 -3.20 10.15 24.13
CA ASN A 91 -3.16 9.61 25.49
C ASN A 91 -3.44 8.10 25.57
N TRP A 92 -3.72 7.47 24.44
CA TRP A 92 -4.15 6.07 24.34
C TRP A 92 -3.07 5.14 23.79
N GLY A 93 -1.94 5.67 23.33
CA GLY A 93 -0.80 4.86 22.91
C GLY A 93 -0.03 4.29 24.11
N SER A 94 0.79 3.28 23.88
CA SER A 94 1.69 2.70 24.89
C SER A 94 2.69 3.73 25.43
N ILE A 95 3.16 4.62 24.56
CA ILE A 95 3.99 5.79 24.86
C ILE A 95 3.46 6.96 24.03
N ASN A 96 3.23 8.11 24.65
CA ASN A 96 2.61 9.25 24.01
C ASN A 96 3.57 10.45 23.94
N PRO A 97 4.60 10.44 23.10
CA PRO A 97 5.57 11.51 23.02
C PRO A 97 4.98 12.76 22.33
N GLN A 98 5.49 13.92 22.70
CA GLN A 98 5.22 15.15 21.96
C GLN A 98 5.83 15.03 20.55
N PRO A 99 5.08 15.34 19.46
CA PRO A 99 5.64 15.46 18.12
C PRO A 99 6.77 16.49 18.08
N LEU A 100 7.74 16.28 17.20
CA LEU A 100 8.77 17.30 16.95
C LEU A 100 8.14 18.57 16.38
N PRO A 101 8.67 19.76 16.69
CA PRO A 101 8.28 20.98 15.99
C PRO A 101 8.38 20.84 14.47
N GLY A 102 7.32 21.17 13.77
CA GLY A 102 7.19 21.00 12.33
C GLY A 102 6.58 19.67 11.87
N ALA A 103 6.46 18.67 12.76
CA ALA A 103 5.92 17.36 12.39
C ALA A 103 4.44 17.41 12.01
N VAL A 104 3.63 18.13 12.78
CA VAL A 104 2.19 18.27 12.52
C VAL A 104 1.97 18.99 11.17
N ARG A 105 2.72 20.06 10.91
CA ARG A 105 2.69 20.77 9.63
C ARG A 105 3.12 19.86 8.46
N LEU A 106 4.17 19.07 8.64
CA LEU A 106 4.63 18.10 7.63
C LEU A 106 3.54 17.06 7.30
N TRP A 107 2.82 16.56 8.30
CA TRP A 107 1.73 15.61 8.07
C TRP A 107 0.60 16.21 7.24
N MET A 108 0.21 17.46 7.54
CA MET A 108 -0.80 18.19 6.75
C MET A 108 -0.36 18.38 5.30
N TRP A 109 0.89 18.76 5.07
CA TRP A 109 1.44 18.86 3.73
C TRP A 109 1.46 17.52 3.00
N SER A 110 1.77 16.42 3.70
CA SER A 110 1.78 15.06 3.13
C SER A 110 0.36 14.61 2.74
N VAL A 111 -0.64 14.92 3.57
CA VAL A 111 -2.05 14.64 3.27
C VAL A 111 -2.51 15.45 2.06
N PHE A 112 -2.25 16.76 2.06
CA PHE A 112 -2.62 17.66 0.96
C PHE A 112 -1.95 17.26 -0.36
N ALA A 113 -0.63 17.01 -0.34
CA ALA A 113 0.13 16.61 -1.52
C ALA A 113 -0.37 15.28 -2.11
N GLY A 114 -0.91 14.38 -1.29
CA GLY A 114 -1.55 13.13 -1.74
C GLY A 114 -2.89 13.31 -2.44
N GLY A 115 -3.46 14.53 -2.44
CA GLY A 115 -4.70 14.86 -3.14
C GLY A 115 -5.95 14.83 -2.26
N SER A 116 -5.81 14.95 -0.94
CA SER A 116 -6.95 15.04 -0.02
C SER A 116 -7.74 16.35 -0.20
N ASP A 117 -9.05 16.24 -0.21
CA ASP A 117 -9.94 17.40 -0.37
C ASP A 117 -10.15 18.19 0.94
N PHE A 118 -9.98 17.52 2.10
CA PHE A 118 -10.08 18.16 3.40
C PHE A 118 -9.20 17.47 4.45
N ILE A 119 -8.85 18.24 5.48
CA ILE A 119 -8.13 17.78 6.66
C ILE A 119 -8.86 18.26 7.91
N CYS A 120 -9.43 17.35 8.65
CA CYS A 120 -9.96 17.61 9.99
C CYS A 120 -8.96 17.09 11.04
N THR A 121 -9.09 17.61 12.24
CA THR A 121 -8.28 17.18 13.38
C THR A 121 -9.14 16.68 14.51
N TYR A 122 -8.65 15.72 15.24
CA TYR A 122 -9.20 15.33 16.52
C TYR A 122 -8.19 15.68 17.60
N ARG A 123 -8.44 16.73 18.38
CA ARG A 123 -9.70 17.47 18.54
C ARG A 123 -9.42 18.98 18.56
N TYR A 124 -10.50 19.80 18.61
CA TYR A 124 -10.35 21.26 18.71
C TYR A 124 -9.82 21.68 20.09
N ARG A 125 -10.50 21.27 21.19
CA ARG A 125 -10.13 21.62 22.57
C ARG A 125 -9.70 20.39 23.37
N GLN A 126 -8.62 20.51 24.11
CA GLN A 126 -8.21 19.47 25.07
C GLN A 126 -9.27 19.32 26.16
N PRO A 127 -9.77 18.09 26.46
CA PRO A 127 -10.85 17.90 27.40
C PRO A 127 -10.40 18.06 28.85
N LEU A 128 -11.35 18.49 29.70
CA LEU A 128 -11.10 18.71 31.13
C LEU A 128 -11.27 17.45 31.97
N TYR A 129 -12.03 16.48 31.49
CA TYR A 129 -12.37 15.24 32.17
C TYR A 129 -12.61 14.09 31.17
N GLY A 130 -12.81 12.89 31.69
CA GLY A 130 -12.94 11.67 30.88
C GLY A 130 -11.60 11.01 30.63
N THR A 131 -11.60 9.98 29.79
CA THR A 131 -10.40 9.15 29.53
C THR A 131 -9.36 9.83 28.65
N GLU A 132 -9.72 10.91 27.95
CA GLU A 132 -8.86 11.58 26.96
C GLU A 132 -8.32 12.93 27.44
N GLN A 133 -8.19 13.15 28.74
CA GLN A 133 -7.73 14.42 29.31
C GLN A 133 -6.33 14.85 28.83
N TYR A 134 -5.47 13.89 28.51
CA TYR A 134 -4.12 14.16 27.99
C TYR A 134 -4.05 14.16 26.45
N HIS A 135 -5.19 14.03 25.77
CA HIS A 135 -5.22 14.16 24.32
C HIS A 135 -5.27 15.64 23.93
N TYR A 136 -4.19 16.10 23.30
CA TYR A 136 -4.07 17.51 22.88
C TYR A 136 -5.13 17.88 21.83
N GLY A 137 -5.53 19.15 21.86
CA GLY A 137 -6.36 19.80 20.86
C GLY A 137 -5.59 20.87 20.10
N ILE A 138 -6.28 21.57 19.23
CA ILE A 138 -5.79 22.82 18.59
C ILE A 138 -5.60 23.89 19.66
N VAL A 139 -6.51 23.94 20.64
CA VAL A 139 -6.41 24.79 21.82
C VAL A 139 -6.34 23.92 23.10
N GLY A 140 -5.75 24.50 24.13
CA GLY A 140 -5.59 23.85 25.43
C GLY A 140 -6.88 23.73 26.23
N THR A 141 -6.71 23.35 27.50
CA THR A 141 -7.83 23.11 28.44
C THR A 141 -8.65 24.38 28.74
N ASP A 142 -8.04 25.56 28.62
CA ASP A 142 -8.73 26.85 28.76
C ASP A 142 -9.63 27.18 27.55
N GLY A 143 -9.49 26.45 26.44
CA GLY A 143 -10.29 26.62 25.22
C GLY A 143 -9.87 27.79 24.33
N VAL A 144 -8.79 28.49 24.68
CA VAL A 144 -8.31 29.70 23.96
C VAL A 144 -6.81 29.66 23.64
N THR A 145 -5.98 29.13 24.53
CA THR A 145 -4.53 29.09 24.29
C THR A 145 -4.20 28.07 23.20
N VAL A 146 -3.67 28.59 22.10
CA VAL A 146 -3.28 27.77 20.95
C VAL A 146 -2.09 26.89 21.32
N THR A 147 -2.23 25.56 21.13
CA THR A 147 -1.18 24.57 21.40
C THR A 147 -0.04 24.64 20.38
N PRO A 148 1.12 24.01 20.63
CA PRO A 148 2.18 23.93 19.60
C PRO A 148 1.70 23.38 18.28
N GLY A 149 0.94 22.28 18.27
CA GLY A 149 0.36 21.72 17.03
C GLY A 149 -0.70 22.64 16.43
N GLY A 150 -1.51 23.30 17.25
CA GLY A 150 -2.47 24.31 16.77
C GLY A 150 -1.79 25.45 15.99
N ARG A 151 -0.62 25.91 16.44
CA ARG A 151 0.18 26.92 15.68
C ARG A 151 0.69 26.38 14.37
N GLU A 152 1.01 25.09 14.28
CA GLU A 152 1.39 24.46 13.01
C GLU A 152 0.21 24.35 12.05
N TYR A 153 -1.00 24.05 12.54
CA TYR A 153 -2.24 24.13 11.74
C TYR A 153 -2.48 25.55 11.20
N GLU A 154 -2.34 26.54 12.05
CA GLU A 154 -2.48 27.95 11.64
C GLU A 154 -1.47 28.32 10.54
N THR A 155 -0.23 27.89 10.69
CA THR A 155 0.83 28.12 9.71
C THR A 155 0.51 27.43 8.39
N PHE A 156 0.13 26.16 8.40
CA PHE A 156 -0.27 25.43 7.22
C PHE A 156 -1.45 26.08 6.49
N ILE A 157 -2.47 26.54 7.21
CA ILE A 157 -3.63 27.21 6.62
C ILE A 157 -3.21 28.51 5.89
N LYS A 158 -2.28 29.27 6.47
CA LYS A 158 -1.74 30.48 5.82
C LYS A 158 -0.98 30.13 4.54
N GLU A 159 -0.15 29.11 4.58
CA GLU A 159 0.64 28.62 3.44
C GLU A 159 -0.23 28.10 2.30
N ILE A 160 -1.23 27.28 2.61
CA ILE A 160 -2.20 26.74 1.63
C ILE A 160 -2.99 27.89 0.96
N ARG A 161 -3.42 28.88 1.74
CA ARG A 161 -4.13 30.04 1.19
C ARG A 161 -3.24 30.85 0.25
N GLU A 162 -1.98 30.98 0.57
CA GLU A 162 -1.02 31.66 -0.30
C GLU A 162 -0.75 30.87 -1.58
N LEU A 163 -0.48 29.57 -1.44
CA LEU A 163 -0.30 28.68 -2.59
C LEU A 163 -1.48 28.75 -3.57
N ARG A 164 -2.71 28.72 -3.06
CA ARG A 164 -3.93 28.77 -3.88
C ARG A 164 -4.13 30.09 -4.65
N LYS A 165 -3.48 31.18 -4.26
CA LYS A 165 -3.48 32.42 -5.06
C LYS A 165 -2.66 32.29 -6.34
N HIS A 166 -1.65 31.41 -6.33
CA HIS A 166 -0.69 31.25 -7.42
C HIS A 166 -0.92 29.97 -8.23
N SER A 167 -1.73 29.04 -7.72
CA SER A 167 -2.06 27.78 -8.37
C SER A 167 -3.55 27.73 -8.66
N SER A 168 -3.93 27.97 -9.91
CA SER A 168 -5.33 28.15 -10.31
C SER A 168 -5.96 26.95 -11.02
N SER A 169 -5.20 25.89 -11.32
CA SER A 169 -5.73 24.74 -12.06
C SER A 169 -4.99 23.42 -11.73
N ARG A 170 -5.67 22.31 -11.99
CA ARG A 170 -5.05 21.00 -12.05
C ARG A 170 -4.09 20.95 -13.23
N GLU A 171 -2.82 21.03 -12.98
CA GLU A 171 -1.81 20.89 -14.03
C GLU A 171 -1.84 19.46 -14.61
N THR A 172 -1.58 19.37 -15.91
CA THR A 172 -1.40 18.07 -16.55
C THR A 172 -0.18 17.35 -15.96
N LYS A 173 -0.39 16.14 -15.49
CA LYS A 173 0.71 15.34 -14.94
C LYS A 173 1.75 15.03 -16.02
N PRO A 174 3.06 15.14 -15.73
CA PRO A 174 4.11 14.81 -16.68
C PRO A 174 4.00 13.38 -17.22
N ALA A 175 4.34 13.19 -18.49
CA ALA A 175 4.24 11.89 -19.14
C ALA A 175 5.11 10.81 -18.46
N ASP A 176 6.30 11.18 -18.02
CA ASP A 176 7.22 10.28 -17.30
C ASP A 176 6.70 9.88 -15.91
N TYR A 177 5.91 10.74 -15.26
CA TYR A 177 5.21 10.41 -14.03
C TYR A 177 4.08 9.41 -14.29
N LEU A 178 3.27 9.65 -15.34
CA LEU A 178 2.19 8.73 -15.71
C LEU A 178 2.74 7.37 -16.18
N ALA A 179 3.89 7.35 -16.86
CA ALA A 179 4.55 6.12 -17.28
C ALA A 179 4.96 5.21 -16.10
N ARG A 180 5.19 5.78 -14.92
CA ARG A 180 5.47 5.03 -13.68
C ARG A 180 4.23 4.62 -12.90
N ARG A 181 3.03 5.05 -13.31
CA ARG A 181 1.80 4.76 -12.57
C ARG A 181 1.60 3.27 -12.38
N THR A 182 1.50 2.85 -11.15
CA THR A 182 1.42 1.44 -10.78
C THR A 182 0.22 1.19 -9.87
N ALA A 183 -0.54 0.13 -10.17
CA ALA A 183 -1.58 -0.34 -9.28
C ALA A 183 -1.09 -1.49 -8.40
N ILE A 184 -1.51 -1.50 -7.15
CA ILE A 184 -1.43 -2.66 -6.27
C ILE A 184 -2.85 -3.18 -6.08
N LEU A 185 -3.10 -4.42 -6.52
CA LEU A 185 -4.37 -5.09 -6.24
C LEU A 185 -4.43 -5.44 -4.74
N PHE A 186 -5.51 -5.03 -4.12
CA PHE A 186 -5.76 -5.30 -2.72
C PHE A 186 -7.15 -5.93 -2.54
N ASN A 187 -7.23 -6.93 -1.67
CA ASN A 187 -8.48 -7.58 -1.31
C ASN A 187 -8.41 -8.02 0.16
N HIS A 188 -9.35 -7.56 0.97
CA HIS A 188 -9.40 -7.89 2.39
C HIS A 188 -9.60 -9.37 2.64
N GLU A 189 -10.40 -10.06 1.82
CA GLU A 189 -10.66 -11.50 1.95
C GLU A 189 -9.39 -12.31 1.78
N ASN A 190 -8.48 -11.89 0.88
CA ASN A 190 -7.16 -12.50 0.75
C ASN A 190 -6.36 -12.38 2.05
N SER A 191 -6.31 -11.17 2.62
CA SER A 191 -5.60 -10.94 3.87
C SER A 191 -6.18 -11.78 4.99
N TRP A 192 -7.50 -11.81 5.15
CA TRP A 192 -8.18 -12.63 6.17
C TRP A 192 -7.96 -14.13 5.96
N SER A 193 -8.00 -14.61 4.71
CA SER A 193 -7.75 -16.02 4.40
C SER A 193 -6.34 -16.44 4.80
N ILE A 194 -5.34 -15.61 4.47
CA ILE A 194 -3.95 -15.87 4.79
C ILE A 194 -3.72 -15.80 6.31
N GLU A 195 -4.26 -14.77 6.99
CA GLU A 195 -4.13 -14.62 8.44
C GLU A 195 -4.69 -15.82 9.23
N ARG A 196 -5.75 -16.44 8.71
CA ARG A 196 -6.34 -17.66 9.30
C ARG A 196 -5.48 -18.90 9.10
N GLN A 197 -4.65 -18.93 8.06
CA GLN A 197 -3.81 -20.08 7.69
C GLN A 197 -2.43 -19.63 7.21
N LYS A 198 -1.71 -18.93 8.06
CA LYS A 198 -0.39 -18.35 7.73
C LYS A 198 0.63 -19.39 7.27
N GLN A 199 0.58 -20.60 7.81
CA GLN A 199 1.58 -21.67 7.71
C GLN A 199 2.92 -21.32 8.37
N ASN A 200 3.32 -20.06 8.38
CA ASN A 200 4.46 -19.54 9.11
C ASN A 200 3.97 -18.45 10.07
N ARG A 201 4.25 -18.59 11.38
CA ARG A 201 3.81 -17.64 12.41
C ARG A 201 4.39 -16.23 12.21
N THR A 202 5.51 -16.11 11.51
CA THR A 202 6.18 -14.83 11.22
C THR A 202 5.69 -14.18 9.93
N TRP A 203 4.79 -14.84 9.17
CA TRP A 203 4.20 -14.24 7.98
C TRP A 203 3.37 -13.00 8.36
N ASP A 204 3.63 -11.93 7.64
CA ASP A 204 2.87 -10.69 7.72
C ASP A 204 2.51 -10.21 6.31
N THR A 205 1.22 -10.28 6.00
CA THR A 205 0.70 -9.92 4.66
C THR A 205 0.92 -8.43 4.35
N PHE A 206 0.75 -7.55 5.34
CA PHE A 206 0.98 -6.12 5.13
C PHE A 206 2.46 -5.81 4.93
N ALA A 207 3.35 -6.42 5.71
CA ALA A 207 4.79 -6.28 5.53
C ALA A 207 5.23 -6.79 4.14
N HIS A 208 4.65 -7.89 3.65
CA HIS A 208 4.89 -8.37 2.28
C HIS A 208 4.49 -7.32 1.23
N ILE A 209 3.28 -6.76 1.31
CA ILE A 209 2.80 -5.73 0.39
C ILE A 209 3.65 -4.45 0.50
N GLU A 210 4.04 -4.07 1.72
CA GLU A 210 4.84 -2.86 1.97
C GLU A 210 6.21 -2.91 1.28
N LYS A 211 6.84 -4.08 1.10
CA LYS A 211 8.11 -4.21 0.36
C LYS A 211 7.98 -3.65 -1.07
N TYR A 212 6.90 -3.99 -1.76
CA TYR A 212 6.59 -3.47 -3.10
C TYR A 212 6.21 -1.99 -3.06
N TYR A 213 5.30 -1.62 -2.18
CA TYR A 213 4.85 -0.24 -2.03
C TYR A 213 6.00 0.73 -1.74
N ARG A 214 6.83 0.42 -0.75
CA ARG A 214 8.01 1.22 -0.38
C ARG A 214 8.98 1.39 -1.55
N THR A 215 9.20 0.33 -2.30
CA THR A 215 10.05 0.36 -3.50
C THR A 215 9.47 1.28 -4.56
N LEU A 216 8.19 1.16 -4.89
CA LEU A 216 7.53 2.03 -5.86
C LEU A 216 7.61 3.50 -5.46
N LYS A 217 7.39 3.83 -4.18
CA LYS A 217 7.56 5.20 -3.68
C LYS A 217 8.98 5.70 -3.84
N SER A 218 10.00 4.86 -3.63
CA SER A 218 11.40 5.22 -3.86
C SER A 218 11.73 5.45 -5.35
N PHE A 219 10.97 4.86 -6.26
CA PHE A 219 11.08 5.10 -7.71
C PHE A 219 10.35 6.37 -8.17
N GLY A 220 9.67 7.07 -7.26
CA GLY A 220 8.83 8.21 -7.59
C GLY A 220 7.57 7.82 -8.35
N ALA A 221 7.11 6.58 -8.21
CA ALA A 221 5.91 6.10 -8.87
C ALA A 221 4.65 6.59 -8.14
N PRO A 222 3.64 7.09 -8.89
CA PRO A 222 2.29 7.20 -8.36
C PRO A 222 1.71 5.80 -8.19
N VAL A 223 1.20 5.52 -7.00
CA VAL A 223 0.63 4.23 -6.64
C VAL A 223 -0.84 4.40 -6.32
N ASP A 224 -1.66 3.47 -6.79
CA ASP A 224 -3.06 3.34 -6.43
C ASP A 224 -3.31 1.91 -5.91
N PHE A 225 -3.89 1.79 -4.71
CA PHE A 225 -4.46 0.51 -4.28
C PHE A 225 -5.83 0.36 -4.91
N ILE A 226 -6.07 -0.71 -5.64
CA ILE A 226 -7.32 -0.91 -6.36
C ILE A 226 -7.92 -2.29 -6.09
N SER A 227 -9.24 -2.37 -6.18
CA SER A 227 -9.94 -3.65 -6.24
C SER A 227 -9.88 -4.25 -7.65
N GLU A 228 -10.12 -5.53 -7.76
CA GLU A 228 -10.20 -6.23 -9.04
C GLU A 228 -11.34 -5.74 -9.95
N ALA A 229 -12.31 -4.98 -9.42
CA ALA A 229 -13.39 -4.38 -10.21
C ALA A 229 -12.90 -3.20 -11.09
N LYS A 230 -11.76 -2.58 -10.75
CA LYS A 230 -11.19 -1.48 -11.54
C LYS A 230 -10.64 -1.97 -12.88
N ASN A 231 -10.58 -1.05 -13.82
CA ASN A 231 -9.98 -1.31 -15.12
C ASN A 231 -8.45 -1.34 -15.03
N LEU A 232 -7.84 -2.49 -15.28
CA LEU A 232 -6.39 -2.65 -15.19
C LEU A 232 -5.64 -1.92 -16.30
N SER A 233 -6.28 -1.67 -17.45
CA SER A 233 -5.64 -1.00 -18.61
C SER A 233 -5.27 0.46 -18.35
N ASP A 234 -5.78 1.05 -17.25
CA ASP A 234 -5.42 2.41 -16.83
C ASP A 234 -4.01 2.47 -16.20
N TYR A 235 -3.37 1.32 -16.01
CA TYR A 235 -2.07 1.19 -15.35
C TYR A 235 -1.06 0.45 -16.23
N PRO A 236 0.11 1.05 -16.51
CA PRO A 236 1.20 0.38 -17.21
C PRO A 236 1.73 -0.85 -16.47
N VAL A 237 1.70 -0.82 -15.13
CA VAL A 237 2.17 -1.90 -14.26
C VAL A 237 1.11 -2.19 -13.19
N VAL A 238 0.83 -3.46 -12.98
CA VAL A 238 -0.06 -3.95 -11.92
C VAL A 238 0.67 -5.00 -11.09
N ILE A 239 0.61 -4.87 -9.78
CA ILE A 239 1.14 -5.85 -8.83
C ILE A 239 -0.04 -6.47 -8.08
N ALA A 240 -0.12 -7.80 -8.05
CA ALA A 240 -1.07 -8.54 -7.23
C ALA A 240 -0.31 -9.34 -6.16
N PRO A 241 0.05 -8.70 -5.02
CA PRO A 241 0.87 -9.33 -4.01
C PRO A 241 0.03 -10.35 -3.24
N THR A 242 0.55 -11.58 -3.17
CA THR A 242 -0.06 -12.70 -2.39
C THR A 242 -1.58 -12.81 -2.57
N TYR A 243 -2.04 -12.74 -3.83
CA TYR A 243 -3.46 -12.74 -4.19
C TYR A 243 -4.04 -14.16 -4.16
N GLN A 244 -4.26 -14.69 -2.96
CA GLN A 244 -4.52 -16.13 -2.69
C GLN A 244 -5.85 -16.63 -3.26
N LEU A 245 -6.92 -15.82 -3.09
CA LEU A 245 -8.26 -16.19 -3.53
C LEU A 245 -8.49 -15.75 -4.96
N ALA A 246 -8.64 -16.67 -5.86
CA ALA A 246 -8.86 -16.40 -7.28
C ALA A 246 -9.88 -17.35 -7.89
N ASP A 247 -10.37 -16.99 -9.05
CA ASP A 247 -11.20 -17.81 -9.90
C ASP A 247 -10.75 -17.67 -11.36
N LYS A 248 -11.38 -18.43 -12.23
CA LYS A 248 -11.07 -18.39 -13.65
C LYS A 248 -11.33 -17.00 -14.25
N GLU A 249 -12.36 -16.30 -13.82
CA GLU A 249 -12.72 -14.97 -14.33
C GLU A 249 -11.59 -13.95 -14.05
N LEU A 250 -11.07 -13.92 -12.84
CA LEU A 250 -9.96 -13.05 -12.49
C LEU A 250 -8.69 -13.41 -13.26
N VAL A 251 -8.37 -14.69 -13.40
CA VAL A 251 -7.19 -15.13 -14.17
C VAL A 251 -7.34 -14.77 -15.64
N ASP A 252 -8.51 -14.94 -16.25
CA ASP A 252 -8.79 -14.53 -17.63
C ASP A 252 -8.66 -13.01 -17.82
N LYS A 253 -9.08 -12.22 -16.82
CA LYS A 253 -8.89 -10.77 -16.80
C LYS A 253 -7.40 -10.40 -16.78
N TRP A 254 -6.59 -11.06 -15.96
CA TRP A 254 -5.15 -10.89 -15.94
C TRP A 254 -4.47 -11.27 -17.25
N ILE A 255 -4.87 -12.41 -17.85
CA ILE A 255 -4.37 -12.84 -19.17
C ILE A 255 -4.69 -11.78 -20.22
N THR A 256 -5.92 -11.28 -20.22
CA THR A 256 -6.37 -10.25 -21.17
C THR A 256 -5.56 -8.95 -21.00
N TYR A 257 -5.36 -8.50 -19.77
CA TYR A 257 -4.56 -7.34 -19.47
C TYR A 257 -3.12 -7.48 -19.99
N VAL A 258 -2.47 -8.61 -19.72
CA VAL A 258 -1.10 -8.85 -20.16
C VAL A 258 -1.02 -8.97 -21.69
N LYS A 259 -1.91 -9.74 -22.33
CA LYS A 259 -1.91 -9.89 -23.80
C LYS A 259 -2.08 -8.56 -24.53
N ASN A 260 -2.78 -7.61 -23.93
CA ASN A 260 -3.00 -6.28 -24.50
C ASN A 260 -1.88 -5.27 -24.23
N GLY A 261 -0.83 -5.64 -23.50
CA GLY A 261 0.35 -4.81 -23.29
C GLY A 261 0.59 -4.39 -21.83
N GLY A 262 -0.24 -4.85 -20.90
CA GLY A 262 -0.03 -4.62 -19.48
C GLY A 262 1.11 -5.45 -18.90
N ASN A 263 1.73 -4.96 -17.84
CA ASN A 263 2.82 -5.65 -17.16
C ASN A 263 2.36 -6.05 -15.76
N LEU A 264 2.20 -7.34 -15.55
CA LEU A 264 1.67 -7.90 -14.31
C LEU A 264 2.78 -8.54 -13.47
N ILE A 265 2.76 -8.26 -12.18
CA ILE A 265 3.62 -8.93 -11.19
C ILE A 265 2.69 -9.70 -10.25
N LEU A 266 2.87 -11.00 -10.19
CA LEU A 266 2.25 -11.86 -9.19
C LEU A 266 3.31 -12.31 -8.20
N THR A 267 2.92 -12.50 -6.94
CA THR A 267 3.86 -12.96 -5.93
C THR A 267 3.46 -14.30 -5.35
N CYS A 268 4.28 -14.86 -4.53
CA CYS A 268 4.02 -16.15 -3.87
C CYS A 268 2.63 -16.18 -3.22
N ARG A 269 2.07 -17.36 -3.08
CA ARG A 269 0.73 -17.64 -2.56
C ARG A 269 -0.42 -17.15 -3.44
N THR A 270 -0.17 -16.72 -4.67
CA THR A 270 -1.22 -16.28 -5.59
C THR A 270 -2.02 -17.46 -6.13
N ALA A 271 -3.37 -17.31 -6.17
CA ALA A 271 -4.33 -18.25 -6.75
C ALA A 271 -4.22 -19.69 -6.21
N GLN A 272 -3.91 -19.82 -4.94
CA GLN A 272 -3.83 -21.12 -4.26
C GLN A 272 -5.19 -21.70 -3.89
N LYS A 273 -6.21 -20.83 -3.75
CA LYS A 273 -7.55 -21.19 -3.34
C LYS A 273 -8.60 -20.53 -4.23
N ASP A 274 -9.76 -21.18 -4.31
CA ASP A 274 -10.94 -20.56 -4.91
C ASP A 274 -11.51 -19.44 -4.02
N ARG A 275 -12.58 -18.78 -4.47
CA ARG A 275 -13.24 -17.68 -3.74
C ARG A 275 -13.83 -18.08 -2.39
N TYR A 276 -14.03 -19.38 -2.15
CA TYR A 276 -14.56 -19.92 -0.90
C TYR A 276 -13.45 -20.40 0.04
N GLY A 277 -12.17 -20.24 -0.34
CA GLY A 277 -11.02 -20.66 0.44
C GLY A 277 -10.70 -22.16 0.32
N ARG A 278 -11.25 -22.87 -0.68
CA ARG A 278 -10.98 -24.28 -0.95
C ARG A 278 -9.76 -24.40 -1.87
N LEU A 279 -8.90 -25.37 -1.59
CA LEU A 279 -7.85 -25.78 -2.51
C LEU A 279 -8.47 -26.49 -3.74
N PRO A 280 -7.98 -26.21 -4.95
CA PRO A 280 -8.47 -26.90 -6.16
C PRO A 280 -8.07 -28.38 -6.15
N GLU A 281 -8.89 -29.23 -6.78
CA GLU A 281 -8.55 -30.63 -7.06
C GLU A 281 -7.64 -30.72 -8.31
N ALA A 282 -6.49 -30.03 -8.24
CA ALA A 282 -5.53 -29.89 -9.32
C ALA A 282 -4.15 -29.63 -8.72
N PRO A 283 -3.05 -29.75 -9.49
CA PRO A 283 -1.73 -29.41 -8.99
C PRO A 283 -1.68 -28.01 -8.41
N PHE A 284 -0.94 -27.87 -7.31
CA PHE A 284 -0.81 -26.61 -6.60
C PHE A 284 -0.30 -25.49 -7.53
N GLY A 285 -0.94 -24.31 -7.51
CA GLY A 285 -0.59 -23.20 -8.40
C GLY A 285 -1.07 -23.34 -9.85
N SER A 286 -1.72 -24.46 -10.23
CA SER A 286 -2.14 -24.70 -11.64
C SER A 286 -3.13 -23.69 -12.20
N MET A 287 -3.89 -23.01 -11.36
CA MET A 287 -4.86 -21.98 -11.78
C MET A 287 -4.19 -20.86 -12.58
N ILE A 288 -2.96 -20.47 -12.24
CA ILE A 288 -2.21 -19.40 -12.93
C ILE A 288 -1.19 -19.92 -13.95
N THR A 289 -1.04 -21.22 -14.12
CA THR A 289 -0.15 -21.79 -15.15
C THR A 289 -0.44 -21.26 -16.57
N PRO A 290 -1.70 -21.08 -17.01
CA PRO A 290 -1.98 -20.48 -18.33
C PRO A 290 -1.42 -19.07 -18.50
N LEU A 291 -1.26 -18.33 -17.41
CA LEU A 291 -0.72 -16.96 -17.38
C LEU A 291 0.80 -16.95 -17.21
N THR A 292 1.30 -17.61 -16.19
CA THR A 292 2.74 -17.59 -15.83
C THR A 292 3.58 -18.58 -16.64
N GLY A 293 2.95 -19.67 -17.07
CA GLY A 293 3.63 -20.85 -17.62
C GLY A 293 4.29 -21.73 -16.56
N ASN A 294 4.41 -21.26 -15.31
CA ASN A 294 5.05 -22.03 -14.26
C ASN A 294 4.18 -23.18 -13.79
N GLU A 295 4.80 -24.32 -13.57
CA GLU A 295 4.33 -25.36 -12.66
C GLU A 295 5.01 -25.16 -11.31
N MET A 296 4.34 -25.52 -10.24
CA MET A 296 4.89 -25.45 -8.88
C MET A 296 5.13 -26.88 -8.36
N ASN A 297 6.39 -27.20 -8.09
CA ASN A 297 6.73 -28.53 -7.57
C ASN A 297 6.27 -28.67 -6.10
N PHE A 298 6.62 -27.71 -5.27
CA PHE A 298 6.24 -27.61 -3.86
C PHE A 298 6.56 -26.19 -3.35
N TYR A 299 6.15 -25.91 -2.13
CA TYR A 299 6.56 -24.71 -1.40
C TYR A 299 7.32 -25.12 -0.13
N ASP A 300 8.15 -24.23 0.37
CA ASP A 300 8.94 -24.43 1.57
C ASP A 300 8.90 -23.22 2.50
N LEU A 301 9.14 -23.48 3.78
CA LEU A 301 9.21 -22.51 4.86
C LEU A 301 10.40 -22.89 5.74
N LEU A 302 11.21 -21.90 6.08
CA LEU A 302 12.42 -22.13 6.85
C LEU A 302 12.30 -21.57 8.26
N LEU A 303 13.11 -22.11 9.15
CA LEU A 303 13.21 -21.57 10.50
C LEU A 303 13.90 -20.20 10.48
N PRO A 304 13.46 -19.23 11.29
CA PRO A 304 14.11 -17.92 11.36
C PRO A 304 15.62 -17.98 11.66
N GLU A 305 16.03 -18.95 12.44
CA GLU A 305 17.44 -19.21 12.79
C GLU A 305 18.26 -19.90 11.68
N ASN A 306 17.59 -20.47 10.69
CA ASN A 306 18.20 -21.12 9.53
C ASN A 306 17.60 -20.58 8.21
N PRO A 307 17.82 -19.31 7.89
CA PRO A 307 17.26 -18.73 6.68
C PRO A 307 17.98 -19.26 5.43
N GLY A 308 17.24 -19.37 4.35
CA GLY A 308 17.77 -19.67 3.02
C GLY A 308 18.24 -18.45 2.28
N THR A 309 18.82 -18.69 1.13
CA THR A 309 19.36 -17.66 0.23
C THR A 309 18.72 -17.81 -1.15
N VAL A 310 18.42 -16.68 -1.78
CA VAL A 310 18.06 -16.54 -3.19
C VAL A 310 19.13 -15.70 -3.88
N VAL A 311 19.54 -16.08 -5.08
CA VAL A 311 20.54 -15.36 -5.87
C VAL A 311 19.90 -14.77 -7.10
N MET A 312 20.14 -13.48 -7.34
CA MET A 312 19.73 -12.76 -8.53
C MET A 312 20.87 -11.85 -9.00
N ASP A 313 21.27 -11.99 -10.25
CA ASP A 313 22.35 -11.19 -10.86
C ASP A 313 23.63 -11.17 -10.00
N GLY A 314 23.98 -12.30 -9.36
CA GLY A 314 25.16 -12.47 -8.50
C GLY A 314 25.02 -11.89 -7.08
N LYS A 315 23.90 -11.29 -6.72
CA LYS A 315 23.60 -10.83 -5.36
C LYS A 315 22.81 -11.86 -4.59
N GLU A 316 23.05 -11.94 -3.30
CA GLU A 316 22.38 -12.84 -2.37
C GLU A 316 21.33 -12.10 -1.54
N TYR A 317 20.18 -12.75 -1.33
CA TYR A 317 19.05 -12.24 -0.56
C TYR A 317 18.54 -13.32 0.40
N ILE A 318 18.32 -12.93 1.63
CA ILE A 318 17.85 -13.83 2.69
C ILE A 318 16.33 -13.98 2.63
N TRP A 319 15.84 -15.20 2.85
CA TRP A 319 14.42 -15.49 2.99
C TRP A 319 14.18 -16.61 4.01
N ASN A 320 12.99 -16.69 4.58
CA ASN A 320 12.62 -17.79 5.49
C ASN A 320 11.09 -17.98 5.64
N THR A 321 10.28 -17.04 5.16
CA THR A 321 8.83 -17.06 5.42
C THR A 321 8.06 -17.93 4.46
N TRP A 322 8.36 -17.83 3.15
CA TRP A 322 7.69 -18.56 2.09
C TRP A 322 8.53 -18.61 0.82
N GLY A 323 8.73 -19.78 0.26
CA GLY A 323 9.41 -20.00 -1.02
C GLY A 323 8.69 -21.06 -1.84
N GLU A 324 8.46 -20.82 -3.11
CA GLU A 324 7.84 -21.72 -4.07
C GLU A 324 8.86 -22.18 -5.09
N ILE A 325 8.99 -23.47 -5.25
CA ILE A 325 9.96 -24.08 -6.16
C ILE A 325 9.29 -24.26 -7.53
N LEU A 326 9.69 -23.41 -8.45
CA LEU A 326 9.06 -23.24 -9.76
C LEU A 326 9.70 -24.14 -10.82
N ASN A 327 8.87 -24.59 -11.77
CA ASN A 327 9.29 -25.24 -13.00
C ASN A 327 8.75 -24.42 -14.19
N PRO A 328 9.53 -23.44 -14.70
CA PRO A 328 9.11 -22.54 -15.76
C PRO A 328 9.18 -23.20 -17.14
N PRO A 329 8.39 -22.72 -18.12
CA PRO A 329 8.51 -23.16 -19.50
C PRO A 329 9.79 -22.62 -20.16
N ALA A 330 10.19 -23.21 -21.27
CA ALA A 330 11.43 -22.86 -21.96
C ALA A 330 11.50 -21.42 -22.48
N ASP A 331 10.33 -20.75 -22.66
CA ASP A 331 10.24 -19.36 -23.10
C ASP A 331 10.28 -18.35 -21.95
N ALA A 332 10.34 -18.81 -20.71
CA ALA A 332 10.51 -17.95 -19.52
C ALA A 332 11.99 -17.72 -19.19
N GLN A 333 12.28 -16.52 -18.72
CA GLN A 333 13.58 -16.17 -18.14
C GLN A 333 13.54 -16.43 -16.64
N VAL A 334 14.55 -17.12 -16.12
CA VAL A 334 14.77 -17.26 -14.68
C VAL A 334 15.59 -16.06 -14.21
N TRP A 335 15.02 -15.25 -13.32
CA TRP A 335 15.72 -14.07 -12.79
C TRP A 335 16.40 -14.34 -11.46
N ALA A 336 15.87 -15.26 -10.64
CA ALA A 336 16.46 -15.63 -9.38
C ALA A 336 16.32 -17.13 -9.13
N THR A 337 17.30 -17.72 -8.44
CA THR A 337 17.34 -19.14 -8.05
C THR A 337 17.62 -19.29 -6.57
N TYR A 338 17.16 -20.40 -5.98
CA TYR A 338 17.48 -20.77 -4.61
C TYR A 338 18.93 -21.22 -4.47
N LYS A 339 19.50 -21.01 -3.28
CA LYS A 339 20.84 -21.47 -2.88
C LYS A 339 20.80 -22.03 -1.47
N ASN A 340 21.72 -22.95 -1.17
CA ASN A 340 21.96 -23.54 0.16
C ASN A 340 20.86 -24.48 0.68
N GLU A 341 19.93 -24.93 -0.17
CA GLU A 341 18.90 -25.92 0.17
C GLU A 341 18.99 -27.14 -0.76
N PHE A 342 18.28 -28.22 -0.43
CA PHE A 342 18.28 -29.42 -1.28
C PHE A 342 17.71 -29.20 -2.69
N TYR A 343 17.06 -28.08 -2.91
CA TYR A 343 16.56 -27.58 -4.19
C TYR A 343 17.42 -26.45 -4.77
N GLU A 344 18.69 -26.37 -4.40
CA GLU A 344 19.62 -25.37 -4.95
C GLU A 344 19.60 -25.35 -6.48
N GLY A 345 19.63 -24.15 -7.07
CA GLY A 345 19.52 -23.92 -8.50
C GLY A 345 18.10 -23.86 -9.05
N SER A 346 17.08 -24.27 -8.25
CA SER A 346 15.68 -24.18 -8.67
C SER A 346 15.23 -22.73 -8.80
N PRO A 347 14.37 -22.43 -9.81
CA PRO A 347 13.82 -21.09 -10.02
C PRO A 347 12.95 -20.61 -8.86
N ALA A 348 13.20 -19.35 -8.44
CA ALA A 348 12.42 -18.62 -7.44
C ALA A 348 11.67 -17.43 -8.04
N VAL A 349 12.22 -16.82 -9.11
CA VAL A 349 11.61 -15.69 -9.81
C VAL A 349 11.69 -15.90 -11.30
N THR A 350 10.56 -15.73 -11.99
CA THR A 350 10.47 -15.92 -13.44
C THR A 350 9.88 -14.68 -14.12
N PHE A 351 10.30 -14.45 -15.35
CA PHE A 351 9.79 -13.41 -16.22
C PHE A 351 9.44 -14.01 -17.58
N ARG A 352 8.28 -13.62 -18.13
CA ARG A 352 7.83 -14.11 -19.42
C ARG A 352 7.11 -13.00 -20.21
N LYS A 353 7.29 -13.00 -21.54
CA LYS A 353 6.46 -12.21 -22.43
C LYS A 353 5.19 -13.00 -22.79
N LEU A 354 4.04 -12.35 -22.74
CA LEU A 354 2.77 -12.94 -23.11
C LEU A 354 1.95 -11.93 -23.95
N GLY A 355 1.82 -12.18 -25.25
CA GLY A 355 1.24 -11.22 -26.17
C GLY A 355 2.09 -9.94 -26.26
N LYS A 356 1.49 -8.78 -25.99
CA LYS A 356 2.19 -7.48 -26.02
C LYS A 356 2.79 -7.07 -24.69
N GLY A 357 2.42 -7.73 -23.60
CA GLY A 357 2.86 -7.40 -22.24
C GLY A 357 3.75 -8.46 -21.61
N THR A 358 3.90 -8.36 -20.28
CA THR A 358 4.79 -9.23 -19.52
C THR A 358 4.15 -9.74 -18.25
N ILE A 359 4.58 -10.92 -17.80
CA ILE A 359 4.28 -11.47 -16.49
C ILE A 359 5.58 -11.76 -15.73
N THR A 360 5.68 -11.24 -14.52
CA THR A 360 6.73 -11.59 -13.57
C THR A 360 6.10 -12.35 -12.41
N TYR A 361 6.64 -13.51 -12.09
CA TYR A 361 6.22 -14.27 -10.92
C TYR A 361 7.32 -14.31 -9.88
N VAL A 362 7.05 -13.84 -8.68
CA VAL A 362 7.99 -13.78 -7.56
C VAL A 362 7.56 -14.84 -6.53
N GLY A 363 8.10 -16.06 -6.65
CA GLY A 363 7.72 -17.20 -5.83
C GLY A 363 8.29 -17.18 -4.41
N VAL A 364 9.01 -16.15 -4.00
CA VAL A 364 9.67 -16.06 -2.70
C VAL A 364 9.39 -14.74 -2.00
N ASP A 365 9.26 -14.79 -0.67
CA ASP A 365 9.17 -13.61 0.19
C ASP A 365 10.52 -13.31 0.85
N SER A 366 11.25 -12.30 0.40
CA SER A 366 12.54 -11.93 0.96
C SER A 366 12.41 -11.21 2.31
N HIS A 367 13.45 -11.29 3.13
CA HIS A 367 13.39 -10.78 4.51
C HIS A 367 13.16 -9.26 4.61
N ASN A 368 13.86 -8.46 3.80
CA ASN A 368 13.91 -7.00 3.95
C ASN A 368 13.42 -6.20 2.73
N GLY A 369 12.92 -6.85 1.69
CA GLY A 369 12.45 -6.21 0.47
C GLY A 369 13.54 -5.79 -0.52
N ALA A 370 14.80 -6.16 -0.30
CA ALA A 370 15.88 -5.84 -1.20
C ALA A 370 15.78 -6.59 -2.53
N LEU A 371 15.37 -7.85 -2.50
CA LEU A 371 15.11 -8.65 -3.70
C LEU A 371 13.97 -8.01 -4.52
N GLU A 372 12.86 -7.68 -3.88
CA GLU A 372 11.69 -7.05 -4.51
C GLU A 372 12.06 -5.71 -5.15
N LYS A 373 12.95 -4.93 -4.49
CA LYS A 373 13.48 -3.68 -5.07
C LYS A 373 14.29 -3.95 -6.35
N ASP A 374 15.18 -4.92 -6.34
CA ASP A 374 16.00 -5.22 -7.50
C ASP A 374 15.19 -5.86 -8.64
N ILE A 375 14.18 -6.69 -8.34
CA ILE A 375 13.22 -7.22 -9.32
C ILE A 375 12.44 -6.08 -9.99
N LEU A 376 11.86 -5.18 -9.21
CA LEU A 376 11.10 -4.05 -9.74
C LEU A 376 11.99 -3.13 -10.57
N LYS A 377 13.22 -2.84 -10.11
CA LYS A 377 14.18 -2.03 -10.86
C LYS A 377 14.51 -2.68 -12.20
N LYS A 378 14.81 -3.98 -12.22
CA LYS A 378 15.06 -4.75 -13.45
C LYS A 378 13.89 -4.69 -14.42
N LEU A 379 12.66 -4.89 -13.91
CA LEU A 379 11.46 -4.82 -14.73
C LEU A 379 11.25 -3.42 -15.34
N TYR A 380 11.34 -2.36 -14.52
CA TYR A 380 11.12 -0.99 -14.99
C TYR A 380 12.15 -0.57 -16.05
N VAL A 381 13.43 -0.94 -15.85
CA VAL A 381 14.49 -0.72 -16.84
C VAL A 381 14.18 -1.48 -18.14
N GLN A 382 13.75 -2.73 -18.06
CA GLN A 382 13.41 -3.55 -19.23
C GLN A 382 12.19 -3.02 -20.00
N LEU A 383 11.28 -2.34 -19.31
CA LEU A 383 10.10 -1.70 -19.89
C LEU A 383 10.36 -0.25 -20.33
N ASN A 384 11.60 0.25 -20.21
CA ASN A 384 11.97 1.65 -20.44
C ASN A 384 11.13 2.64 -19.60
N ILE A 385 10.72 2.23 -18.41
CA ILE A 385 10.04 3.09 -17.44
C ILE A 385 11.10 3.81 -16.61
N PRO A 386 11.11 5.16 -16.58
CA PRO A 386 12.12 5.90 -15.84
C PRO A 386 12.00 5.64 -14.33
N VAL A 387 13.13 5.40 -13.68
CA VAL A 387 13.22 5.14 -12.25
C VAL A 387 13.96 6.29 -11.58
N MET A 388 13.40 6.81 -10.51
CA MET A 388 14.10 7.67 -9.55
C MET A 388 14.65 6.77 -8.43
N ASP A 389 15.74 7.14 -7.81
CA ASP A 389 16.26 6.44 -6.63
C ASP A 389 16.22 7.40 -5.43
N LEU A 390 15.01 7.61 -4.94
CA LEU A 390 14.75 8.52 -3.82
C LEU A 390 15.16 7.85 -2.51
N PRO A 391 15.75 8.60 -1.56
CA PRO A 391 15.99 8.12 -0.22
C PRO A 391 14.72 7.60 0.45
N TYR A 392 14.88 6.66 1.39
CA TYR A 392 13.76 6.15 2.18
C TYR A 392 13.00 7.30 2.88
N GLY A 393 11.69 7.30 2.73
CA GLY A 393 10.81 8.32 3.29
C GLY A 393 10.61 9.57 2.43
N CYS A 394 11.37 9.71 1.33
CA CYS A 394 11.07 10.73 0.33
C CYS A 394 9.84 10.34 -0.49
N LEU A 395 8.96 11.31 -0.69
CA LEU A 395 7.75 11.16 -1.48
C LEU A 395 7.77 12.18 -2.61
N LEU A 396 7.50 11.73 -3.82
CA LEU A 396 7.33 12.62 -4.97
C LEU A 396 5.86 12.79 -5.29
N TYR A 397 5.44 14.05 -5.37
CA TYR A 397 4.13 14.45 -5.87
C TYR A 397 4.32 15.44 -7.00
N THR A 398 3.58 15.31 -8.09
CA THR A 398 3.82 16.08 -9.33
C THR A 398 3.18 17.44 -9.36
N SER A 399 2.24 17.70 -8.51
CA SER A 399 1.68 19.04 -8.34
C SER A 399 1.11 19.19 -6.95
N PRO A 400 1.00 20.38 -6.44
CA PRO A 400 0.14 20.62 -5.32
C PRO A 400 -1.24 20.08 -5.70
N SER A 401 -1.86 19.40 -4.79
CA SER A 401 -3.24 18.97 -4.92
C SER A 401 -4.12 20.17 -5.25
N PRO A 402 -5.20 19.98 -5.97
CA PRO A 402 -6.08 21.06 -6.41
C PRO A 402 -6.64 21.90 -5.27
#